data_6fc9ad2dfe41b883e2bd5f029f5006c9
#
_entry.id   6fc9ad2dfe41b883e2bd5f029f5006c9
#
_cell.length_a   1.000
_cell.length_b   1.000
_cell.length_c   1.000
_cell.angle_alpha   90.00
_cell.angle_beta   90.00
_cell.angle_gamma   90.00
#
_symmetry.space_group_name_H-M   'P 1'
#
loop_
_entity.id
_entity.type
_entity.pdbx_description
1 polymer ?
#
loop_
_entity_poly.entity_id
_entity_poly.type
_entity_poly.pdbx_seq_one_letter_code
_entity_poly.pdbx_strand_id
1 'polypeptide(L)'
;AAGNASATQGVSSLHAETLIADYRKSQGESTEIWKLTAIMAVELRSEDGTAYGERAVFLVESGKATMTGDNLRLETDDRVITARDKFLYFTQDNRFEAYGDVVVDRGKDKLKADKIIAFFKENKSGNNNNGQKERSLDELKAFGNIIIETPDETIRGNEGTYNPETDIAELVGDVSIQRNKNIVTGNRATVNLGTEISRVYGAPDDGQRVKAIFFTEENKEEDRKEAPDKKSMPSSDPS
;
A
#
# COMPACT_ATOMS: atom_id res chain seq x y z
N ALA A 1 -2.10 -20.74 -28.27
CA ALA A 1 -0.66 -21.04 -28.23
C ALA A 1 -0.35 -21.73 -26.91
N ALA A 2 0.52 -22.71 -26.93
CA ALA A 2 0.97 -23.46 -25.76
C ALA A 2 2.50 -23.62 -25.81
N GLY A 3 3.14 -23.68 -24.61
CA GLY A 3 4.59 -23.76 -24.46
C GLY A 3 5.29 -22.40 -24.60
N ASN A 4 5.44 -21.66 -23.48
CA ASN A 4 6.00 -20.31 -23.43
C ASN A 4 5.39 -19.34 -24.45
N ALA A 5 4.06 -19.25 -24.44
CA ALA A 5 3.33 -18.37 -25.33
C ALA A 5 3.49 -16.90 -24.92
N SER A 6 3.61 -16.01 -25.90
CA SER A 6 3.69 -14.57 -25.67
C SER A 6 2.76 -13.80 -26.59
N ALA A 7 2.25 -12.66 -26.10
CA ALA A 7 1.52 -11.66 -26.85
C ALA A 7 2.08 -10.29 -26.50
N THR A 8 2.25 -9.44 -27.53
CA THR A 8 2.82 -8.09 -27.33
C THR A 8 1.90 -7.08 -27.98
N GLN A 9 1.67 -5.96 -27.29
CA GLN A 9 0.93 -4.82 -27.80
C GLN A 9 1.60 -3.51 -27.32
N GLY A 10 2.21 -2.78 -28.25
CA GLY A 10 3.03 -1.62 -27.91
C GLY A 10 4.20 -2.02 -27.01
N VAL A 11 4.30 -1.41 -25.85
CA VAL A 11 5.32 -1.69 -24.82
C VAL A 11 4.90 -2.77 -23.82
N SER A 12 3.65 -3.22 -23.87
CA SER A 12 3.15 -4.26 -22.97
C SER A 12 3.35 -5.64 -23.56
N SER A 13 3.77 -6.59 -22.71
CA SER A 13 3.91 -8.00 -23.09
C SER A 13 3.26 -8.91 -22.06
N LEU A 14 2.60 -9.95 -22.53
CA LEU A 14 1.98 -11.00 -21.74
C LEU A 14 2.66 -12.32 -22.06
N HIS A 15 3.21 -12.98 -21.06
CA HIS A 15 3.82 -14.29 -21.13
C HIS A 15 3.03 -15.28 -20.27
N ALA A 16 2.86 -16.52 -20.75
CA ALA A 16 2.24 -17.61 -20.01
C ALA A 16 2.58 -18.95 -20.66
N GLU A 17 2.34 -20.06 -19.97
CA GLU A 17 2.47 -21.36 -20.62
C GLU A 17 1.42 -21.55 -21.73
N THR A 18 0.20 -21.04 -21.53
CA THR A 18 -0.88 -21.12 -22.52
C THR A 18 -1.56 -19.76 -22.70
N LEU A 19 -1.71 -19.33 -23.96
CA LEU A 19 -2.51 -18.18 -24.34
C LEU A 19 -3.66 -18.63 -25.25
N ILE A 20 -4.88 -18.21 -24.90
CA ILE A 20 -6.11 -18.47 -25.63
C ILE A 20 -6.70 -17.13 -26.06
N ALA A 21 -6.90 -16.93 -27.36
CA ALA A 21 -7.63 -15.80 -27.89
C ALA A 21 -8.98 -16.28 -28.41
N ASP A 22 -10.07 -15.73 -27.83
CA ASP A 22 -11.44 -15.98 -28.28
C ASP A 22 -11.85 -14.90 -29.27
N TYR A 23 -12.32 -15.32 -30.43
CA TYR A 23 -12.70 -14.45 -31.54
C TYR A 23 -14.22 -14.38 -31.68
N ARG A 24 -14.73 -13.22 -32.09
CA ARG A 24 -16.12 -13.05 -32.53
C ARG A 24 -16.18 -12.35 -33.88
N LYS A 25 -17.25 -12.57 -34.64
CA LYS A 25 -17.52 -11.78 -35.84
C LYS A 25 -18.02 -10.41 -35.43
N SER A 26 -17.41 -9.36 -35.95
CA SER A 26 -17.87 -7.99 -35.85
C SER A 26 -18.91 -7.69 -36.94
N GLN A 27 -19.64 -6.57 -36.78
CA GLN A 27 -20.56 -6.08 -37.84
C GLN A 27 -19.72 -5.71 -39.07
N GLY A 28 -19.67 -6.60 -40.09
CA GLY A 28 -18.97 -6.38 -41.35
C GLY A 28 -17.81 -7.32 -41.63
N GLU A 29 -17.99 -8.63 -41.52
CA GLU A 29 -17.03 -9.72 -41.92
C GLU A 29 -15.66 -9.74 -41.23
N SER A 30 -15.27 -8.72 -40.44
CA SER A 30 -14.02 -8.75 -39.69
C SER A 30 -14.14 -9.63 -38.44
N THR A 31 -13.06 -10.34 -38.13
CA THR A 31 -12.97 -11.15 -36.90
C THR A 31 -12.16 -10.36 -35.87
N GLU A 32 -12.72 -10.15 -34.70
CA GLU A 32 -12.09 -9.42 -33.60
C GLU A 32 -11.87 -10.32 -32.39
N ILE A 33 -10.74 -10.11 -31.70
CA ILE A 33 -10.48 -10.74 -30.40
C ILE A 33 -11.37 -10.00 -29.39
N TRP A 34 -12.22 -10.74 -28.68
CA TRP A 34 -13.03 -10.15 -27.63
C TRP A 34 -12.55 -10.53 -26.22
N LYS A 35 -11.80 -11.65 -26.10
CA LYS A 35 -11.23 -12.10 -24.82
C LYS A 35 -9.86 -12.75 -25.04
N LEU A 36 -8.91 -12.42 -24.16
CA LEU A 36 -7.63 -13.12 -24.01
C LEU A 36 -7.59 -13.81 -22.66
N THR A 37 -7.12 -15.07 -22.64
CA THR A 37 -6.91 -15.83 -21.41
C THR A 37 -5.46 -16.34 -21.39
N ALA A 38 -4.73 -16.05 -20.32
CA ALA A 38 -3.42 -16.57 -20.02
C ALA A 38 -3.50 -17.55 -18.86
N ILE A 39 -2.81 -18.69 -18.94
CA ILE A 39 -2.89 -19.75 -17.95
C ILE A 39 -1.49 -20.27 -17.67
N MET A 40 -1.16 -20.41 -16.38
CA MET A 40 0.08 -20.87 -15.77
C MET A 40 1.27 -19.96 -16.04
N ALA A 41 2.00 -19.65 -14.98
CA ALA A 41 3.18 -18.77 -14.99
C ALA A 41 2.92 -17.45 -15.74
N VAL A 42 1.79 -16.78 -15.40
CA VAL A 42 1.39 -15.54 -16.06
C VAL A 42 2.27 -14.41 -15.61
N GLU A 43 2.90 -13.73 -16.57
CA GLU A 43 3.68 -12.51 -16.38
C GLU A 43 3.19 -11.46 -17.36
N LEU A 44 2.65 -10.36 -16.83
CA LEU A 44 2.21 -9.20 -17.59
C LEU A 44 3.17 -8.04 -17.30
N ARG A 45 3.95 -7.64 -18.28
CA ARG A 45 4.82 -6.46 -18.23
C ARG A 45 4.16 -5.27 -18.90
N SER A 46 4.28 -4.11 -18.26
CA SER A 46 3.87 -2.82 -18.80
C SER A 46 4.89 -1.75 -18.39
N GLU A 47 4.69 -0.51 -18.80
CA GLU A 47 5.51 0.62 -18.35
C GLU A 47 5.38 0.87 -16.85
N ASP A 48 4.19 0.60 -16.29
CA ASP A 48 3.89 0.85 -14.87
C ASP A 48 4.41 -0.26 -13.94
N GLY A 49 4.90 -1.39 -14.49
CA GLY A 49 5.43 -2.50 -13.71
C GLY A 49 5.14 -3.88 -14.29
N THR A 50 5.45 -4.91 -13.51
CA THR A 50 5.25 -6.31 -13.87
C THR A 50 4.34 -7.02 -12.89
N ALA A 51 3.26 -7.60 -13.40
CA ALA A 51 2.31 -8.38 -12.59
C ALA A 51 2.49 -9.88 -12.85
N TYR A 52 2.44 -10.66 -11.76
CA TYR A 52 2.60 -12.12 -11.75
C TYR A 52 1.36 -12.79 -11.17
N GLY A 53 0.98 -13.93 -11.73
CA GLY A 53 -0.15 -14.74 -11.27
C GLY A 53 -0.22 -16.08 -11.99
N GLU A 54 -1.29 -16.84 -11.76
CA GLU A 54 -1.48 -18.15 -12.41
C GLU A 54 -2.45 -18.10 -13.59
N ARG A 55 -3.39 -17.16 -13.53
CA ARG A 55 -4.38 -16.96 -14.58
C ARG A 55 -4.67 -15.48 -14.77
N ALA A 56 -4.71 -15.04 -16.03
CA ALA A 56 -5.19 -13.72 -16.39
C ALA A 56 -6.28 -13.81 -17.46
N VAL A 57 -7.30 -12.97 -17.36
CA VAL A 57 -8.37 -12.82 -18.34
C VAL A 57 -8.52 -11.35 -18.68
N PHE A 58 -8.41 -11.01 -19.94
CA PHE A 58 -8.65 -9.67 -20.45
C PHE A 58 -9.87 -9.65 -21.37
N LEU A 59 -10.86 -8.82 -21.01
CA LEU A 59 -12.07 -8.56 -21.81
C LEU A 59 -11.84 -7.27 -22.60
N VAL A 60 -11.66 -7.39 -23.90
CA VAL A 60 -11.23 -6.28 -24.78
C VAL A 60 -12.25 -5.14 -24.80
N GLU A 61 -13.53 -5.46 -24.91
CA GLU A 61 -14.61 -4.46 -25.02
C GLU A 61 -14.73 -3.58 -23.76
N SER A 62 -14.68 -4.21 -22.59
CA SER A 62 -14.79 -3.48 -21.31
C SER A 62 -13.43 -2.95 -20.81
N GLY A 63 -12.34 -3.31 -21.45
CA GLY A 63 -10.98 -2.97 -20.98
C GLY A 63 -10.65 -3.54 -19.60
N LYS A 64 -11.33 -4.63 -19.19
CA LYS A 64 -11.16 -5.23 -17.86
C LYS A 64 -10.18 -6.39 -17.90
N ALA A 65 -9.08 -6.26 -17.17
CA ALA A 65 -8.17 -7.35 -16.84
C ALA A 65 -8.46 -7.90 -15.44
N THR A 66 -8.42 -9.23 -15.30
CA THR A 66 -8.53 -9.94 -14.02
C THR A 66 -7.36 -10.89 -13.92
N MET A 67 -6.59 -10.84 -12.83
CA MET A 67 -5.52 -11.78 -12.53
C MET A 67 -5.80 -12.49 -11.21
N THR A 68 -5.58 -13.81 -11.18
CA THR A 68 -5.80 -14.68 -10.01
C THR A 68 -4.66 -15.68 -9.88
N GLY A 69 -4.49 -16.24 -8.69
CA GLY A 69 -3.48 -17.25 -8.36
C GLY A 69 -2.96 -17.10 -6.94
N ASP A 70 -2.25 -18.11 -6.44
CA ASP A 70 -1.78 -18.16 -5.05
C ASP A 70 -0.67 -17.13 -4.73
N ASN A 71 0.06 -16.67 -5.74
CA ASN A 71 1.20 -15.75 -5.60
C ASN A 71 0.99 -14.47 -6.42
N LEU A 72 -0.15 -13.82 -6.22
CA LEU A 72 -0.42 -12.55 -6.89
C LEU A 72 0.56 -11.48 -6.41
N ARG A 73 1.31 -10.91 -7.37
CA ARG A 73 2.32 -9.90 -7.12
C ARG A 73 2.37 -8.90 -8.25
N LEU A 74 2.41 -7.63 -7.92
CA LEU A 74 2.68 -6.52 -8.83
C LEU A 74 3.93 -5.79 -8.33
N GLU A 75 4.94 -5.71 -9.17
CA GLU A 75 6.18 -4.98 -8.92
C GLU A 75 6.20 -3.71 -9.76
N THR A 76 6.46 -2.59 -9.13
CA THR A 76 6.74 -1.31 -9.76
C THR A 76 8.12 -0.83 -9.32
N ASP A 77 8.59 0.32 -9.81
CA ASP A 77 9.92 0.85 -9.49
C ASP A 77 10.14 1.08 -7.98
N ASP A 78 9.08 1.46 -7.24
CA ASP A 78 9.20 1.86 -5.84
C ASP A 78 8.43 0.97 -4.85
N ARG A 79 7.63 0.01 -5.33
CA ARG A 79 6.77 -0.81 -4.44
C ARG A 79 6.49 -2.20 -4.98
N VAL A 80 6.13 -3.08 -4.04
CA VAL A 80 5.61 -4.42 -4.32
C VAL A 80 4.22 -4.53 -3.71
N ILE A 81 3.25 -4.98 -4.50
CA ILE A 81 1.87 -5.19 -4.08
C ILE A 81 1.58 -6.68 -4.17
N THR A 82 1.08 -7.26 -3.10
CA THR A 82 0.60 -8.65 -3.07
C THR A 82 -0.86 -8.71 -2.65
N ALA A 83 -1.56 -9.73 -3.08
CA ALA A 83 -2.95 -9.99 -2.67
C ALA A 83 -3.23 -11.49 -2.72
N ARG A 84 -4.21 -11.94 -1.91
CA ARG A 84 -4.60 -13.35 -1.87
C ARG A 84 -5.58 -13.73 -2.98
N ASP A 85 -6.57 -12.87 -3.26
CA ASP A 85 -7.72 -13.29 -4.06
C ASP A 85 -7.60 -12.91 -5.54
N LYS A 86 -7.40 -11.63 -5.85
CA LYS A 86 -7.31 -11.16 -7.23
C LYS A 86 -6.78 -9.74 -7.38
N PHE A 87 -6.24 -9.46 -8.57
CA PHE A 87 -6.07 -8.12 -9.11
C PHE A 87 -7.08 -7.85 -10.23
N LEU A 88 -7.62 -6.64 -10.28
CA LEU A 88 -8.43 -6.12 -11.36
C LEU A 88 -7.77 -4.84 -11.90
N TYR A 89 -7.78 -4.70 -13.22
CA TYR A 89 -7.37 -3.46 -13.86
C TYR A 89 -8.43 -3.05 -14.89
N PHE A 90 -8.85 -1.79 -14.85
CA PHE A 90 -9.82 -1.20 -15.74
C PHE A 90 -9.14 -0.13 -16.58
N THR A 91 -8.84 -0.43 -17.83
CA THR A 91 -8.06 0.45 -18.72
C THR A 91 -8.81 1.75 -19.04
N GLN A 92 -10.14 1.71 -19.10
CA GLN A 92 -10.97 2.87 -19.40
C GLN A 92 -11.05 3.85 -18.23
N ASP A 93 -11.00 3.32 -16.99
CA ASP A 93 -11.10 4.11 -15.77
C ASP A 93 -9.71 4.46 -15.18
N ASN A 94 -8.61 3.96 -15.78
CA ASN A 94 -7.27 4.00 -15.20
C ASN A 94 -7.26 3.59 -13.72
N ARG A 95 -7.94 2.47 -13.39
CA ARG A 95 -8.17 2.01 -12.04
C ARG A 95 -7.61 0.61 -11.82
N PHE A 96 -6.85 0.45 -10.75
CA PHE A 96 -6.36 -0.84 -10.25
C PHE A 96 -7.05 -1.18 -8.93
N GLU A 97 -7.42 -2.44 -8.75
CA GLU A 97 -7.99 -2.94 -7.51
C GLU A 97 -7.31 -4.24 -7.09
N ALA A 98 -6.98 -4.37 -5.80
CA ALA A 98 -6.45 -5.58 -5.19
C ALA A 98 -7.38 -6.06 -4.07
N TYR A 99 -7.57 -7.37 -3.95
CA TYR A 99 -8.50 -7.99 -3.03
C TYR A 99 -7.86 -9.14 -2.25
N GLY A 100 -8.18 -9.22 -0.96
CA GLY A 100 -7.79 -10.28 -0.03
C GLY A 100 -6.39 -10.08 0.53
N ASP A 101 -6.29 -9.78 1.82
CA ASP A 101 -5.03 -9.62 2.56
C ASP A 101 -3.97 -8.83 1.77
N VAL A 102 -4.40 -7.69 1.23
CA VAL A 102 -3.55 -6.86 0.37
C VAL A 102 -2.41 -6.26 1.19
N VAL A 103 -1.19 -6.40 0.69
CA VAL A 103 0.00 -5.75 1.25
C VAL A 103 0.66 -4.91 0.18
N VAL A 104 0.89 -3.64 0.47
CA VAL A 104 1.74 -2.74 -0.31
C VAL A 104 3.00 -2.49 0.49
N ASP A 105 4.13 -2.89 -0.05
CA ASP A 105 5.46 -2.72 0.55
C ASP A 105 6.21 -1.64 -0.24
N ARG A 106 6.63 -0.57 0.45
CA ARG A 106 7.38 0.53 -0.11
C ARG A 106 8.60 0.83 0.76
N GLY A 107 9.63 0.03 0.58
CA GLY A 107 10.87 0.19 1.33
C GLY A 107 10.71 -0.05 2.83
N LYS A 108 10.55 1.02 3.61
CA LYS A 108 10.36 0.92 5.08
C LYS A 108 8.90 1.01 5.49
N ASP A 109 8.04 1.43 4.59
CA ASP A 109 6.62 1.63 4.85
C ASP A 109 5.81 0.46 4.30
N LYS A 110 4.80 0.06 5.04
CA LYS A 110 3.92 -1.04 4.67
C LYS A 110 2.46 -0.67 4.94
N LEU A 111 1.62 -0.87 3.92
CA LEU A 111 0.17 -0.76 4.05
C LEU A 111 -0.46 -2.14 3.91
N LYS A 112 -1.31 -2.53 4.85
CA LYS A 112 -2.15 -3.74 4.80
C LYS A 112 -3.61 -3.35 4.80
N ALA A 113 -4.44 -4.06 4.03
CA ALA A 113 -5.90 -3.88 4.00
C ALA A 113 -6.58 -5.10 3.37
N ASP A 114 -7.89 -5.24 3.56
CA ASP A 114 -8.66 -6.30 2.89
C ASP A 114 -8.84 -6.01 1.38
N LYS A 115 -8.93 -4.72 1.03
CA LYS A 115 -9.09 -4.24 -0.35
C LYS A 115 -8.40 -2.91 -0.53
N ILE A 116 -7.76 -2.73 -1.69
CA ILE A 116 -7.19 -1.46 -2.12
C ILE A 116 -7.72 -1.11 -3.52
N ILE A 117 -8.02 0.17 -3.74
CA ILE A 117 -8.36 0.75 -5.05
C ILE A 117 -7.40 1.91 -5.29
N ALA A 118 -6.70 1.89 -6.42
CA ALA A 118 -5.83 2.97 -6.87
C ALA A 118 -6.39 3.57 -8.18
N PHE A 119 -6.51 4.87 -8.20
CA PHE A 119 -6.88 5.65 -9.38
C PHE A 119 -5.63 6.35 -9.92
N PHE A 120 -5.46 6.33 -11.24
CA PHE A 120 -4.33 6.95 -11.90
C PHE A 120 -4.80 8.05 -12.83
N LYS A 121 -4.02 9.13 -12.92
CA LYS A 121 -4.22 10.21 -13.89
C LYS A 121 -3.07 10.26 -14.88
N GLU A 122 -3.37 10.73 -16.10
CA GLU A 122 -2.37 11.02 -17.12
C GLU A 122 -1.66 12.34 -16.79
N ASN A 123 -0.34 12.31 -16.77
CA ASN A 123 0.46 13.53 -16.60
C ASN A 123 0.45 14.35 -17.88
N LYS A 124 -0.07 15.58 -17.82
CA LYS A 124 -0.14 16.49 -18.97
C LYS A 124 1.23 17.03 -19.42
N SER A 125 2.27 16.88 -18.61
CA SER A 125 3.60 17.48 -18.83
C SER A 125 4.69 16.52 -19.29
N GLY A 126 4.44 15.22 -19.33
CA GLY A 126 5.40 14.18 -19.71
C GLY A 126 5.18 13.72 -21.16
N ASN A 127 5.68 14.45 -22.16
CA ASN A 127 5.93 13.85 -23.47
C ASN A 127 7.35 13.24 -23.39
N ASN A 128 7.43 11.99 -23.01
CA ASN A 128 8.65 11.22 -23.27
C ASN A 128 8.87 11.15 -24.78
N ASN A 129 10.10 11.10 -25.24
CA ASN A 129 10.49 11.06 -26.67
C ASN A 129 9.79 9.96 -27.50
N ASN A 130 8.97 9.11 -26.88
CA ASN A 130 8.17 8.05 -27.50
C ASN A 130 6.67 8.39 -27.58
N GLY A 131 6.20 9.60 -27.21
CA GLY A 131 4.79 9.99 -27.28
C GLY A 131 3.86 9.32 -26.27
N GLN A 132 4.41 8.67 -25.24
CA GLN A 132 3.67 7.96 -24.21
C GLN A 132 3.39 8.91 -23.04
N LYS A 133 2.19 8.81 -22.49
CA LYS A 133 1.72 9.61 -21.37
C LYS A 133 2.09 8.91 -20.08
N GLU A 134 2.97 9.51 -19.27
CA GLU A 134 3.23 9.04 -17.91
C GLU A 134 1.96 9.07 -17.07
N ARG A 135 1.77 8.03 -16.28
CA ARG A 135 0.68 7.94 -15.31
C ARG A 135 1.21 8.14 -13.92
N SER A 136 0.46 8.85 -13.10
CA SER A 136 0.73 9.01 -11.67
C SER A 136 -0.46 8.57 -10.85
N LEU A 137 -0.22 8.14 -9.62
CA LEU A 137 -1.28 7.88 -8.67
C LEU A 137 -2.03 9.21 -8.39
N ASP A 138 -3.35 9.19 -8.49
CA ASP A 138 -4.23 10.31 -8.21
C ASP A 138 -4.86 10.18 -6.82
N GLU A 139 -5.43 9.02 -6.53
CA GLU A 139 -6.05 8.70 -5.25
C GLU A 139 -5.86 7.20 -4.94
N LEU A 140 -5.66 6.87 -3.66
CA LEU A 140 -5.71 5.51 -3.17
C LEU A 140 -6.77 5.39 -2.09
N LYS A 141 -7.62 4.37 -2.18
CA LYS A 141 -8.60 3.99 -1.16
C LYS A 141 -8.29 2.61 -0.61
N ALA A 142 -8.35 2.48 0.71
CA ALA A 142 -8.17 1.22 1.41
C ALA A 142 -9.40 0.91 2.27
N PHE A 143 -9.76 -0.36 2.35
CA PHE A 143 -10.95 -0.83 3.05
C PHE A 143 -10.66 -2.10 3.85
N GLY A 144 -11.15 -2.14 5.07
CA GLY A 144 -11.08 -3.27 5.98
C GLY A 144 -9.69 -3.50 6.57
N ASN A 145 -9.62 -3.63 7.89
CA ASN A 145 -8.42 -4.01 8.64
C ASN A 145 -7.15 -3.25 8.24
N ILE A 146 -7.28 -1.93 8.04
CA ILE A 146 -6.15 -1.11 7.59
C ILE A 146 -5.08 -1.06 8.68
N ILE A 147 -3.84 -1.34 8.27
CA ILE A 147 -2.64 -1.17 9.09
C ILE A 147 -1.58 -0.48 8.23
N ILE A 148 -1.14 0.70 8.67
CA ILE A 148 0.01 1.41 8.09
C ILE A 148 1.15 1.28 9.09
N GLU A 149 2.24 0.69 8.65
CA GLU A 149 3.48 0.52 9.43
C GLU A 149 4.56 1.40 8.82
N THR A 150 5.10 2.32 9.60
CA THR A 150 6.28 3.13 9.30
C THR A 150 7.37 2.83 10.32
N PRO A 151 8.61 3.30 10.18
CA PRO A 151 9.64 3.11 11.19
C PRO A 151 9.28 3.63 12.58
N ASP A 152 8.45 4.68 12.65
CA ASP A 152 8.19 5.41 13.89
C ASP A 152 6.81 5.11 14.49
N GLU A 153 5.83 4.68 13.67
CA GLU A 153 4.48 4.49 14.14
C GLU A 153 3.72 3.37 13.41
N THR A 154 2.70 2.86 14.09
CA THR A 154 1.70 1.96 13.51
C THR A 154 0.33 2.63 13.61
N ILE A 155 -0.35 2.77 12.48
CA ILE A 155 -1.66 3.39 12.36
C ILE A 155 -2.67 2.33 11.94
N ARG A 156 -3.85 2.31 12.57
CA ARG A 156 -4.95 1.38 12.25
C ARG A 156 -6.22 2.15 11.99
N GLY A 157 -7.11 1.57 11.18
CA GLY A 157 -8.44 2.09 10.88
C GLY A 157 -9.23 1.12 10.02
N ASN A 158 -10.49 1.46 9.72
CA ASN A 158 -11.37 0.59 8.92
C ASN A 158 -11.45 1.02 7.47
N GLU A 159 -11.44 2.32 7.20
CA GLU A 159 -11.43 2.89 5.86
C GLU A 159 -10.38 3.99 5.78
N GLY A 160 -9.76 4.14 4.62
CA GLY A 160 -8.74 5.16 4.42
C GLY A 160 -8.71 5.67 2.99
N THR A 161 -8.33 6.94 2.84
CA THR A 161 -8.02 7.57 1.56
C THR A 161 -6.66 8.24 1.65
N TYR A 162 -5.90 8.18 0.58
CA TYR A 162 -4.60 8.87 0.47
C TYR A 162 -4.56 9.67 -0.81
N ASN A 163 -4.17 10.92 -0.69
CA ASN A 163 -3.94 11.82 -1.81
C ASN A 163 -2.45 12.11 -1.95
N PRO A 164 -1.78 11.65 -3.01
CA PRO A 164 -0.35 11.82 -3.20
C PRO A 164 0.08 13.26 -3.54
N GLU A 165 -0.82 14.14 -3.98
CA GLU A 165 -0.47 15.56 -4.22
C GLU A 165 -0.25 16.33 -2.93
N THR A 166 -0.98 15.96 -1.87
CA THR A 166 -0.93 16.63 -0.57
C THR A 166 -0.16 15.83 0.47
N ASP A 167 0.22 14.58 0.16
CA ASP A 167 0.77 13.59 1.08
C ASP A 167 -0.13 13.33 2.31
N ILE A 168 -1.45 13.55 2.17
CA ILE A 168 -2.39 13.39 3.26
C ILE A 168 -3.14 12.07 3.12
N ALA A 169 -3.10 11.27 4.20
CA ALA A 169 -3.96 10.13 4.42
C ALA A 169 -5.03 10.48 5.46
N GLU A 170 -6.29 10.14 5.17
CA GLU A 170 -7.41 10.20 6.10
C GLU A 170 -7.87 8.78 6.43
N LEU A 171 -8.02 8.48 7.73
CA LEU A 171 -8.54 7.20 8.20
C LEU A 171 -9.81 7.43 9.01
N VAL A 172 -10.75 6.50 8.89
CA VAL A 172 -12.04 6.52 9.59
C VAL A 172 -12.35 5.14 10.17
N GLY A 173 -13.02 5.13 11.32
CA GLY A 173 -13.47 3.93 12.02
C GLY A 173 -12.37 3.27 12.87
N ASP A 174 -12.57 3.24 14.17
CA ASP A 174 -11.71 2.61 15.17
C ASP A 174 -10.22 2.95 15.01
N VAL A 175 -9.94 4.24 14.79
CA VAL A 175 -8.59 4.68 14.52
C VAL A 175 -7.72 4.58 15.76
N SER A 176 -6.52 4.01 15.58
CA SER A 176 -5.46 4.05 16.59
C SER A 176 -4.12 4.39 15.97
N ILE A 177 -3.36 5.26 16.62
CA ILE A 177 -1.97 5.59 16.28
C ILE A 177 -1.11 5.21 17.46
N GLN A 178 -0.16 4.32 17.22
CA GLN A 178 0.81 3.87 18.21
C GLN A 178 2.21 4.31 17.79
N ARG A 179 2.86 5.10 18.65
CA ARG A 179 4.27 5.49 18.53
C ARG A 179 5.03 5.06 19.78
N ASN A 180 5.96 4.14 19.63
CA ASN A 180 6.60 3.46 20.76
C ASN A 180 5.57 2.82 21.71
N LYS A 181 5.53 3.25 22.99
CA LYS A 181 4.54 2.82 23.98
C LYS A 181 3.30 3.68 24.01
N ASN A 182 3.31 4.86 23.37
CA ASN A 182 2.21 5.82 23.41
C ASN A 182 1.14 5.43 22.38
N ILE A 183 -0.12 5.47 22.79
CA ILE A 183 -1.28 5.13 21.95
C ILE A 183 -2.29 6.25 22.02
N VAL A 184 -2.76 6.69 20.85
CA VAL A 184 -3.88 7.62 20.72
C VAL A 184 -4.97 6.95 19.92
N THR A 185 -6.21 6.97 20.41
CA THR A 185 -7.36 6.37 19.73
C THR A 185 -8.47 7.39 19.52
N GLY A 186 -9.22 7.21 18.43
CA GLY A 186 -10.35 8.06 18.08
C GLY A 186 -11.16 7.44 16.95
N ASN A 187 -12.05 8.23 16.35
CA ASN A 187 -12.88 7.76 15.23
C ASN A 187 -12.28 8.12 13.86
N ARG A 188 -11.55 9.22 13.77
CA ARG A 188 -10.93 9.70 12.53
C ARG A 188 -9.51 10.15 12.80
N ALA A 189 -8.62 9.94 11.82
CA ALA A 189 -7.29 10.55 11.82
C ALA A 189 -6.98 11.17 10.47
N THR A 190 -6.18 12.23 10.52
CA THR A 190 -5.50 12.80 9.36
C THR A 190 -4.00 12.68 9.59
N VAL A 191 -3.31 12.06 8.66
CA VAL A 191 -1.87 11.81 8.70
C VAL A 191 -1.23 12.48 7.50
N ASN A 192 -0.30 13.39 7.74
CA ASN A 192 0.53 13.95 6.68
C ASN A 192 1.83 13.15 6.63
N LEU A 193 2.02 12.33 5.59
CA LEU A 193 3.17 11.44 5.43
C LEU A 193 4.46 12.20 5.11
N GLY A 194 4.35 13.39 4.50
CA GLY A 194 5.53 14.23 4.18
C GLY A 194 6.10 14.96 5.40
N THR A 195 5.24 15.35 6.37
CA THR A 195 5.65 16.08 7.57
C THR A 195 5.61 15.24 8.85
N GLU A 196 5.16 13.98 8.75
CA GLU A 196 4.98 13.03 9.88
C GLU A 196 4.05 13.56 11.00
N ILE A 197 3.12 14.47 10.63
CA ILE A 197 2.16 15.03 11.58
C ILE A 197 0.86 14.25 11.49
N SER A 198 0.47 13.64 12.61
CA SER A 198 -0.79 12.93 12.78
C SER A 198 -1.74 13.67 13.72
N ARG A 199 -3.01 13.76 13.32
CA ARG A 199 -4.09 14.32 14.14
C ARG A 199 -5.21 13.31 14.30
N VAL A 200 -5.69 13.13 15.52
CA VAL A 200 -6.79 12.19 15.83
C VAL A 200 -8.00 12.98 16.32
N TYR A 201 -9.17 12.60 15.85
CA TYR A 201 -10.44 13.23 16.15
C TYR A 201 -11.39 12.20 16.77
N GLY A 202 -12.21 12.64 17.73
CA GLY A 202 -13.36 11.87 18.23
C GLY A 202 -14.53 11.92 17.25
N ALA A 203 -15.60 11.19 17.56
CA ALA A 203 -16.90 11.30 16.89
C ALA A 203 -17.83 12.16 17.76
N PRO A 204 -18.10 13.43 17.41
CA PRO A 204 -18.93 14.31 18.22
C PRO A 204 -20.35 13.78 18.40
N ASP A 205 -20.90 13.16 17.35
CA ASP A 205 -22.31 12.72 17.32
C ASP A 205 -22.55 11.44 18.15
N ASP A 206 -21.53 10.60 18.34
CA ASP A 206 -21.60 9.34 19.10
C ASP A 206 -21.02 9.46 20.53
N GLY A 207 -20.60 10.66 20.94
CA GLY A 207 -19.97 10.87 22.25
C GLY A 207 -18.59 10.22 22.41
N GLN A 208 -18.01 9.68 21.34
CA GLN A 208 -16.67 9.09 21.36
C GLN A 208 -15.61 10.19 21.43
N ARG A 209 -14.88 10.20 22.54
CA ARG A 209 -13.77 11.13 22.77
C ARG A 209 -12.45 10.51 22.32
N VAL A 210 -11.50 11.35 21.94
CA VAL A 210 -10.11 10.93 21.77
C VAL A 210 -9.59 10.47 23.14
N LYS A 211 -8.94 9.28 23.16
CA LYS A 211 -8.25 8.75 24.33
C LYS A 211 -6.76 8.65 24.01
N ALA A 212 -5.93 9.04 24.96
CA ALA A 212 -4.49 8.94 24.82
C ALA A 212 -3.89 8.28 26.07
N ILE A 213 -2.96 7.35 25.84
CA ILE A 213 -2.17 6.70 26.89
C ILE A 213 -0.72 7.07 26.62
N PHE A 214 -0.09 7.75 27.57
CA PHE A 214 1.31 8.13 27.49
C PHE A 214 2.09 7.39 28.58
N PHE A 215 3.23 6.83 28.17
CA PHE A 215 4.21 6.24 29.09
C PHE A 215 5.38 7.21 29.21
N THR A 216 5.60 7.76 30.40
CA THR A 216 6.81 8.50 30.74
C THR A 216 7.91 7.47 31.06
N GLU A 217 9.08 7.61 30.47
CA GLU A 217 10.27 6.92 30.96
C GLU A 217 10.60 7.54 32.33
N GLU A 218 10.44 6.79 33.42
CA GLU A 218 11.00 7.16 34.70
C GLU A 218 12.52 7.23 34.53
N ASN A 219 13.07 8.44 34.70
CA ASN A 219 14.53 8.65 34.76
C ASN A 219 15.10 7.75 35.84
N LYS A 220 15.86 6.74 35.44
CA LYS A 220 16.77 5.99 36.34
C LYS A 220 17.97 6.86 36.71
N GLU A 221 17.72 8.01 37.30
CA GLU A 221 18.71 8.89 37.90
C GLU A 221 18.41 9.16 39.38
N GLU A 222 18.16 8.11 40.16
CA GLU A 222 18.19 8.20 41.63
C GLU A 222 18.66 6.89 42.24
N ASP A 223 19.91 6.51 41.99
CA ASP A 223 20.65 5.58 42.88
C ASP A 223 22.18 5.84 42.82
N ARG A 224 22.57 7.12 42.87
CA ARG A 224 23.88 7.50 43.39
C ARG A 224 23.68 7.94 44.83
N LYS A 225 23.34 7.00 45.72
CA LYS A 225 23.47 7.22 47.16
C LYS A 225 24.92 7.42 47.48
N GLU A 226 25.16 8.57 48.05
CA GLU A 226 26.36 9.01 48.74
C GLU A 226 27.06 7.87 49.49
N ALA A 227 28.31 7.66 49.16
CA ALA A 227 29.23 6.89 50.03
C ALA A 227 29.47 7.68 51.33
N PRO A 228 29.35 7.06 52.52
CA PRO A 228 29.54 7.79 53.76
C PRO A 228 31.01 8.21 53.91
N ASP A 229 31.16 9.48 54.18
CA ASP A 229 32.40 10.20 54.46
C ASP A 229 33.10 9.52 55.66
N LYS A 230 34.27 8.98 55.46
CA LYS A 230 35.13 8.45 56.53
C LYS A 230 35.67 9.64 57.37
N LYS A 231 35.06 9.87 58.53
CA LYS A 231 35.59 10.70 59.60
C LYS A 231 37.06 10.35 59.88
N SER A 232 37.90 11.34 59.67
CA SER A 232 39.28 11.37 60.14
C SER A 232 39.34 11.36 61.68
N MET A 233 39.99 10.38 62.26
CA MET A 233 40.37 10.37 63.69
C MET A 233 41.49 11.40 63.94
N PRO A 234 41.46 12.13 65.04
CA PRO A 234 42.55 12.98 65.45
C PRO A 234 43.68 12.12 66.04
N SER A 235 44.90 12.42 65.61
CA SER A 235 46.12 11.89 66.21
C SER A 235 46.35 12.52 67.57
N SER A 236 46.39 11.73 68.62
CA SER A 236 46.93 12.11 69.92
C SER A 236 48.43 11.80 69.94
N ASP A 237 49.17 12.85 70.08
CA ASP A 237 50.62 12.78 70.37
C ASP A 237 50.79 12.71 71.88
N PRO A 238 51.75 11.87 72.43
CA PRO A 238 52.28 12.03 73.74
C PRO A 238 53.77 12.34 73.71
N SER A 239 54.17 13.43 74.29
CA SER A 239 55.40 13.79 75.03
C SER A 239 56.70 13.28 74.49
#